data_77596d51b95a6fce0ccd9894d3dff54d
#
_entry.id   77596d51b95a6fce0ccd9894d3dff54d
#
_cell.length_a   1.000
_cell.length_b   1.000
_cell.length_c   1.000
_cell.angle_alpha   90.00
_cell.angle_beta   90.00
_cell.angle_gamma   90.00
#
_symmetry.space_group_name_H-M   'P 1'
#
loop_
_entity.id
_entity.type
_entity.pdbx_description
1 polymer ?
#
loop_
_entity_poly.entity_id
_entity_poly.type
_entity_poly.pdbx_seq_one_letter_code
_entity_poly.pdbx_strand_id
1 'polypeptide(L)'
;FITNDGTTTGTLSEIRRQYIQNGKVIANAVSSTGVNSITEDWCTSVDGSAATFGGLTTMGKALGRGMVLIFSIWNDASGFMNWLDSGNAGPCSSTEGNPDLIKAQNPTTHVVFSNIRWGDIGSTFKGSDGSVTTTTSTTSTKTTTSTAPGPTQTHYGQCGGQGWTGPTACASPYTCQVLNPWYSQCLYP
;
A
#
# COMPACT_ATOMS: atom_id res chain seq x y z
N PHE A 1 -3.31 -4.68 2.94
CA PHE A 1 -4.67 -5.22 2.89
C PHE A 1 -5.49 -4.57 3.99
N ILE A 2 -6.65 -4.02 3.64
CA ILE A 2 -7.54 -3.32 4.56
C ILE A 2 -8.86 -4.09 4.63
N THR A 3 -9.32 -4.36 5.84
CA THR A 3 -10.62 -4.99 6.09
C THR A 3 -11.65 -3.96 6.52
N ASN A 4 -12.92 -4.27 6.32
CA ASN A 4 -14.02 -3.36 6.61
C ASN A 4 -14.16 -2.97 8.09
N ASP A 5 -13.64 -3.79 9.00
CA ASP A 5 -13.68 -3.59 10.45
C ASP A 5 -12.31 -3.39 11.10
N GLY A 6 -11.25 -3.37 10.30
CA GLY A 6 -9.86 -3.21 10.76
C GLY A 6 -9.28 -4.41 11.48
N THR A 7 -9.97 -5.55 11.50
CA THR A 7 -9.47 -6.80 12.12
C THR A 7 -8.88 -7.74 11.09
N THR A 8 -8.11 -8.73 11.54
CA THR A 8 -7.53 -9.77 10.67
C THR A 8 -8.57 -10.77 10.15
N THR A 9 -9.78 -10.76 10.70
CA THR A 9 -10.90 -11.64 10.35
C THR A 9 -12.00 -10.93 9.58
N GLY A 10 -11.90 -9.61 9.43
CA GLY A 10 -12.84 -8.82 8.67
C GLY A 10 -12.84 -9.12 7.18
N THR A 11 -13.87 -8.64 6.48
CA THR A 11 -13.93 -8.77 5.02
C THR A 11 -12.96 -7.80 4.36
N LEU A 12 -12.17 -8.29 3.40
CA LEU A 12 -11.27 -7.44 2.62
C LEU A 12 -12.08 -6.38 1.85
N SER A 13 -11.77 -5.13 2.07
CA SER A 13 -12.42 -3.98 1.44
C SER A 13 -11.51 -3.21 0.50
N GLU A 14 -10.19 -3.28 0.71
CA GLU A 14 -9.24 -2.52 -0.10
C GLU A 14 -7.84 -3.15 -0.08
N ILE A 15 -7.16 -3.11 -1.22
CA ILE A 15 -5.74 -3.44 -1.35
C ILE A 15 -4.98 -2.17 -1.71
N ARG A 16 -4.14 -1.70 -0.80
CA ARG A 16 -3.27 -0.54 -1.00
C ARG A 16 -1.87 -0.97 -1.35
N ARG A 17 -1.22 -0.22 -2.23
CA ARG A 17 0.22 -0.30 -2.46
C ARG A 17 0.85 1.06 -2.19
N GLN A 18 2.08 1.05 -1.75
CA GLN A 18 2.86 2.25 -1.52
C GLN A 18 4.30 2.01 -1.97
N TYR A 19 4.83 2.94 -2.71
CA TYR A 19 6.23 2.91 -3.14
C TYR A 19 7.00 3.95 -2.33
N ILE A 20 8.17 3.54 -1.84
CA ILE A 20 9.07 4.42 -1.10
C ILE A 20 10.44 4.33 -1.74
N GLN A 21 11.01 5.47 -2.10
CA GLN A 21 12.36 5.57 -2.63
C GLN A 21 13.14 6.66 -1.89
N ASN A 22 14.33 6.34 -1.41
CA ASN A 22 15.18 7.25 -0.64
C ASN A 22 14.45 7.89 0.55
N GLY A 23 13.62 7.12 1.25
CA GLY A 23 12.82 7.58 2.40
C GLY A 23 11.61 8.45 2.04
N LYS A 24 11.33 8.67 0.76
CA LYS A 24 10.18 9.44 0.30
C LYS A 24 9.12 8.53 -0.30
N VAL A 25 7.87 8.78 0.06
CA VAL A 25 6.72 8.13 -0.57
C VAL A 25 6.57 8.65 -1.99
N ILE A 26 6.50 7.73 -2.95
CA ILE A 26 6.19 8.04 -4.35
C ILE A 26 4.68 7.99 -4.50
N ALA A 27 4.08 9.05 -5.04
CA ALA A 27 2.67 9.08 -5.33
C ALA A 27 2.31 7.99 -6.35
N ASN A 28 1.29 7.21 -6.05
CA ASN A 28 0.76 6.24 -7.01
C ASN A 28 0.11 6.98 -8.18
N ALA A 29 0.13 6.35 -9.34
CA ALA A 29 -0.74 6.73 -10.44
C ALA A 29 -2.20 6.63 -9.97
N VAL A 30 -2.97 7.63 -10.31
CA VAL A 30 -4.40 7.70 -10.01
C VAL A 30 -5.17 7.31 -11.26
N SER A 31 -6.13 6.40 -11.12
CA SER A 31 -7.00 6.00 -12.25
C SER A 31 -7.86 7.18 -12.73
N SER A 32 -8.47 7.05 -13.89
CA SER A 32 -9.43 8.03 -14.42
C SER A 32 -10.63 8.27 -13.49
N THR A 33 -10.89 7.35 -12.58
CA THR A 33 -11.93 7.45 -11.53
C THR A 33 -11.44 8.11 -10.25
N GLY A 34 -10.17 8.56 -10.20
CA GLY A 34 -9.58 9.20 -9.03
C GLY A 34 -9.12 8.24 -7.93
N VAL A 35 -9.13 6.93 -8.18
CA VAL A 35 -8.76 5.89 -7.20
C VAL A 35 -7.32 5.44 -7.42
N ASN A 36 -6.55 5.32 -6.34
CA ASN A 36 -5.14 4.86 -6.36
C ASN A 36 -4.91 3.53 -5.62
N SER A 37 -5.99 2.84 -5.31
CA SER A 37 -5.99 1.53 -4.65
C SER A 37 -7.01 0.61 -5.30
N ILE A 38 -6.97 -0.67 -4.97
CA ILE A 38 -7.93 -1.66 -5.46
C ILE A 38 -9.08 -1.74 -4.45
N THR A 39 -10.25 -1.28 -4.88
CA THR A 39 -11.53 -1.40 -4.17
C THR A 39 -12.52 -2.18 -5.03
N GLU A 40 -13.64 -2.62 -4.45
CA GLU A 40 -14.69 -3.32 -5.22
C GLU A 40 -15.24 -2.43 -6.34
N ASP A 41 -15.50 -1.15 -6.05
CA ASP A 41 -15.99 -0.18 -7.03
C ASP A 41 -15.01 0.01 -8.19
N TRP A 42 -13.71 0.07 -7.88
CA TRP A 42 -12.69 0.16 -8.92
C TRP A 42 -12.67 -1.09 -9.79
N CYS A 43 -12.66 -2.28 -9.18
CA CYS A 43 -12.71 -3.54 -9.92
C CYS A 43 -13.90 -3.62 -10.85
N THR A 44 -15.08 -3.23 -10.38
CA THR A 44 -16.31 -3.22 -11.19
C THR A 44 -16.26 -2.19 -12.32
N SER A 45 -15.61 -1.04 -12.09
CA SER A 45 -15.51 0.03 -13.11
C SER A 45 -14.52 -0.29 -14.24
N VAL A 46 -13.48 -1.09 -13.95
CA VAL A 46 -12.43 -1.43 -14.93
C VAL A 46 -12.78 -2.70 -15.69
N ASP A 47 -13.28 -3.70 -14.97
CA ASP A 47 -13.69 -4.99 -15.54
C ASP A 47 -14.96 -5.46 -14.82
N GLY A 48 -16.10 -5.31 -15.48
CA GLY A 48 -17.39 -5.74 -14.95
C GLY A 48 -17.48 -7.24 -14.60
N SER A 49 -16.48 -8.03 -14.96
CA SER A 49 -16.40 -9.46 -14.60
C SER A 49 -15.95 -9.69 -13.15
N ALA A 50 -15.41 -8.68 -12.46
CA ALA A 50 -14.92 -8.82 -11.09
C ALA A 50 -15.98 -9.40 -10.14
N ALA A 51 -17.22 -8.93 -10.24
CA ALA A 51 -18.33 -9.45 -9.46
C ALA A 51 -18.62 -10.93 -9.73
N THR A 52 -18.45 -11.39 -10.96
CA THR A 52 -18.64 -12.79 -11.37
C THR A 52 -17.66 -13.73 -10.66
N PHE A 53 -16.45 -13.27 -10.39
CA PHE A 53 -15.42 -14.02 -9.65
C PHE A 53 -15.46 -13.79 -8.15
N GLY A 54 -16.43 -13.00 -7.64
CA GLY A 54 -16.64 -12.76 -6.22
C GLY A 54 -15.78 -11.65 -5.61
N GLY A 55 -15.10 -10.85 -6.44
CA GLY A 55 -14.43 -9.61 -6.07
C GLY A 55 -13.45 -9.71 -4.89
N LEU A 56 -13.32 -8.61 -4.16
CA LEU A 56 -12.43 -8.54 -2.99
C LEU A 56 -12.85 -9.47 -1.86
N THR A 57 -14.13 -9.77 -1.72
CA THR A 57 -14.60 -10.73 -0.70
C THR A 57 -13.99 -12.11 -0.92
N THR A 58 -13.98 -12.60 -2.16
CA THR A 58 -13.37 -13.91 -2.50
C THR A 58 -11.84 -13.85 -2.39
N MET A 59 -11.22 -12.76 -2.83
CA MET A 59 -9.79 -12.54 -2.65
C MET A 59 -9.40 -12.53 -1.17
N GLY A 60 -10.16 -11.87 -0.33
CA GLY A 60 -9.92 -11.83 1.12
C GLY A 60 -10.01 -13.20 1.78
N LYS A 61 -10.97 -14.03 1.38
CA LYS A 61 -11.03 -15.43 1.84
C LYS A 61 -9.83 -16.26 1.39
N ALA A 62 -9.30 -16.01 0.19
CA ALA A 62 -8.10 -16.68 -0.30
C ALA A 62 -6.86 -16.23 0.51
N LEU A 63 -6.69 -14.94 0.75
CA LEU A 63 -5.62 -14.38 1.57
C LEU A 63 -5.66 -14.93 3.00
N GLY A 64 -6.85 -15.04 3.60
CA GLY A 64 -7.03 -15.59 4.94
C GLY A 64 -6.66 -17.07 5.06
N ARG A 65 -6.69 -17.84 3.97
CA ARG A 65 -6.19 -19.23 3.95
C ARG A 65 -4.68 -19.33 3.74
N GLY A 66 -4.03 -18.22 3.45
CA GLY A 66 -2.64 -18.14 3.07
C GLY A 66 -2.42 -18.22 1.56
N MET A 67 -1.45 -17.48 1.07
CA MET A 67 -1.02 -17.46 -0.33
C MET A 67 0.50 -17.49 -0.40
N VAL A 68 1.02 -18.02 -1.49
CA VAL A 68 2.46 -18.03 -1.76
C VAL A 68 2.84 -16.69 -2.39
N LEU A 69 3.82 -16.00 -1.80
CA LEU A 69 4.42 -14.81 -2.38
C LEU A 69 5.45 -15.24 -3.44
N ILE A 70 5.27 -14.77 -4.66
CA ILE A 70 6.17 -15.05 -5.78
C ILE A 70 6.76 -13.74 -6.28
N PHE A 71 8.07 -13.74 -6.52
CA PHE A 71 8.80 -12.68 -7.22
C PHE A 71 9.18 -13.18 -8.59
N SER A 72 9.00 -12.36 -9.61
CA SER A 72 9.39 -12.70 -10.97
C SER A 72 10.06 -11.51 -11.65
N ILE A 73 10.94 -11.80 -12.59
CA ILE A 73 11.53 -10.84 -13.51
C ILE A 73 11.10 -11.24 -14.90
N TRP A 74 10.59 -10.29 -15.64
CA TRP A 74 10.10 -10.51 -16.99
C TRP A 74 11.03 -9.87 -18.00
N ASN A 75 11.14 -10.50 -19.15
CA ASN A 75 11.88 -10.06 -20.31
C ASN A 75 10.98 -10.30 -21.53
N ASP A 76 10.74 -9.25 -22.30
CA ASP A 76 9.91 -9.31 -23.51
C ASP A 76 10.74 -8.84 -24.71
N ALA A 77 11.29 -9.80 -25.45
CA ALA A 77 12.13 -9.52 -26.62
C ALA A 77 11.32 -9.05 -27.84
N SER A 78 10.01 -9.23 -27.85
CA SER A 78 9.15 -8.87 -28.99
C SER A 78 8.43 -7.54 -28.80
N GLY A 79 7.93 -7.29 -27.62
CA GLY A 79 7.12 -6.12 -27.30
C GLY A 79 7.83 -5.10 -26.39
N PHE A 80 9.06 -5.42 -25.93
CA PHE A 80 9.88 -4.54 -25.07
C PHE A 80 9.17 -4.04 -23.82
N MET A 81 8.21 -4.80 -23.29
CA MET A 81 7.35 -4.43 -22.16
C MET A 81 6.48 -3.19 -22.40
N ASN A 82 6.29 -2.74 -23.64
CA ASN A 82 5.55 -1.52 -23.96
C ASN A 82 4.11 -1.51 -23.41
N TRP A 83 3.52 -2.69 -23.28
CA TRP A 83 2.19 -2.86 -22.71
C TRP A 83 2.12 -2.46 -21.22
N LEU A 84 3.27 -2.42 -20.54
CA LEU A 84 3.37 -2.12 -19.11
C LEU A 84 3.72 -0.65 -18.84
N ASP A 85 4.63 -0.06 -19.62
CA ASP A 85 5.28 1.20 -19.26
C ASP A 85 5.46 2.23 -20.40
N SER A 86 4.94 1.96 -21.58
CA SER A 86 5.06 2.87 -22.74
C SER A 86 3.71 3.32 -23.29
N GLY A 87 3.69 4.43 -23.99
CA GLY A 87 2.49 5.01 -24.58
C GLY A 87 1.43 5.34 -23.54
N ASN A 88 0.24 4.75 -23.64
CA ASN A 88 -0.85 4.96 -22.67
C ASN A 88 -0.58 4.27 -21.32
N ALA A 89 0.35 3.33 -21.27
CA ALA A 89 0.68 2.57 -20.05
C ALA A 89 1.74 3.26 -19.18
N GLY A 90 2.56 4.15 -19.75
CA GLY A 90 3.59 4.83 -18.99
C GLY A 90 4.48 5.74 -19.84
N PRO A 91 5.47 6.38 -19.21
CA PRO A 91 6.30 7.43 -19.83
C PRO A 91 7.50 6.89 -20.62
N CYS A 92 7.78 5.59 -20.59
CA CYS A 92 8.94 5.03 -21.24
C CYS A 92 8.81 5.06 -22.76
N SER A 93 9.93 5.17 -23.46
CA SER A 93 9.93 5.06 -24.91
C SER A 93 9.69 3.61 -25.34
N SER A 94 9.22 3.43 -26.58
CA SER A 94 8.91 2.09 -27.11
C SER A 94 10.12 1.17 -27.29
N THR A 95 11.33 1.65 -27.05
CA THR A 95 12.59 0.90 -27.22
C THR A 95 13.38 0.69 -25.92
N GLU A 96 13.01 1.37 -24.82
CA GLU A 96 13.76 1.29 -23.57
C GLU A 96 13.76 -0.10 -22.94
N GLY A 97 12.67 -0.84 -23.08
CA GLY A 97 12.57 -2.21 -22.61
C GLY A 97 13.27 -3.28 -23.48
N ASN A 98 13.98 -2.89 -24.55
CA ASN A 98 14.68 -3.83 -25.42
C ASN A 98 15.79 -4.59 -24.67
N PRO A 99 15.68 -5.92 -24.49
CA PRO A 99 16.65 -6.69 -23.68
C PRO A 99 18.07 -6.65 -24.22
N ASP A 100 18.25 -6.57 -25.53
CA ASP A 100 19.58 -6.56 -26.13
C ASP A 100 20.27 -5.19 -25.89
N LEU A 101 19.50 -4.10 -25.92
CA LEU A 101 20.00 -2.78 -25.55
C LEU A 101 20.36 -2.72 -24.07
N ILE A 102 19.50 -3.27 -23.20
CA ILE A 102 19.76 -3.32 -21.76
C ILE A 102 21.03 -4.10 -21.47
N LYS A 103 21.22 -5.27 -22.08
CA LYS A 103 22.44 -6.07 -21.92
C LYS A 103 23.69 -5.36 -22.44
N ALA A 104 23.58 -4.66 -23.57
CA ALA A 104 24.70 -3.96 -24.16
C ALA A 104 25.12 -2.73 -23.36
N GLN A 105 24.17 -1.94 -22.89
CA GLN A 105 24.40 -0.68 -22.20
C GLN A 105 24.60 -0.84 -20.69
N ASN A 106 23.93 -1.80 -20.09
CA ASN A 106 23.91 -2.03 -18.65
C ASN A 106 24.09 -3.52 -18.31
N PRO A 107 25.25 -4.13 -18.64
CA PRO A 107 25.47 -5.57 -18.51
C PRO A 107 25.39 -6.09 -17.07
N THR A 108 25.47 -5.20 -16.08
CA THR A 108 25.37 -5.53 -14.65
C THR A 108 24.00 -5.29 -14.06
N THR A 109 23.00 -4.94 -14.89
CA THR A 109 21.63 -4.72 -14.42
C THR A 109 21.10 -5.97 -13.72
N HIS A 110 20.63 -5.79 -12.51
CA HIS A 110 20.06 -6.85 -11.70
C HIS A 110 18.99 -6.28 -10.77
N VAL A 111 18.12 -7.14 -10.27
CA VAL A 111 17.13 -6.81 -9.24
C VAL A 111 17.43 -7.60 -7.98
N VAL A 112 17.38 -6.94 -6.84
CA VAL A 112 17.53 -7.57 -5.53
C VAL A 112 16.25 -7.40 -4.74
N PHE A 113 15.64 -8.51 -4.36
CA PHE A 113 14.54 -8.54 -3.40
C PHE A 113 15.11 -8.85 -2.02
N SER A 114 14.90 -7.96 -1.08
CA SER A 114 15.45 -8.10 0.28
C SER A 114 14.50 -7.57 1.33
N ASN A 115 14.74 -7.91 2.60
CA ASN A 115 13.97 -7.43 3.75
C ASN A 115 12.46 -7.66 3.64
N ILE A 116 12.06 -8.78 3.03
CA ILE A 116 10.65 -9.14 2.90
C ILE A 116 10.07 -9.37 4.29
N ARG A 117 8.97 -8.69 4.59
CA ARG A 117 8.31 -8.76 5.88
C ARG A 117 6.80 -8.77 5.68
N TRP A 118 6.11 -9.40 6.60
CA TRP A 118 4.65 -9.40 6.67
C TRP A 118 4.20 -9.26 8.12
N GLY A 119 3.02 -8.74 8.33
CA GLY A 119 2.45 -8.51 9.65
C GLY A 119 1.39 -7.41 9.61
N ASP A 120 0.90 -7.04 10.76
CA ASP A 120 -0.07 -5.94 10.88
C ASP A 120 0.51 -4.62 10.34
N ILE A 121 -0.35 -3.75 9.87
CA ILE A 121 0.07 -2.44 9.34
C ILE A 121 0.87 -1.69 10.41
N GLY A 122 2.08 -1.30 10.04
CA GLY A 122 3.02 -0.64 10.96
C GLY A 122 3.92 -1.57 11.78
N SER A 123 3.62 -2.87 11.87
CA SER A 123 4.42 -3.82 12.66
C SER A 123 5.73 -4.22 12.00
N THR A 124 5.80 -4.14 10.68
CA THR A 124 6.95 -4.57 9.88
C THR A 124 7.96 -3.47 9.61
N PHE A 125 7.64 -2.25 10.00
CA PHE A 125 8.48 -1.08 9.84
C PHE A 125 9.19 -0.76 11.15
N LYS A 126 10.51 -0.63 11.11
CA LYS A 126 11.28 -0.06 12.21
C LYS A 126 11.54 1.40 11.87
N GLY A 127 11.19 2.29 12.78
CA GLY A 127 11.66 3.67 12.71
C GLY A 127 13.19 3.71 12.58
N SER A 128 13.73 4.80 12.14
CA SER A 128 15.17 5.02 11.83
C SER A 128 16.14 4.77 13.00
N ASP A 129 15.67 4.45 14.17
CA ASP A 129 16.44 4.25 15.41
C ASP A 129 16.71 2.78 15.79
N GLY A 130 16.34 1.83 14.95
CA GLY A 130 16.84 0.44 15.06
C GLY A 130 16.42 -0.35 16.33
N SER A 131 15.60 0.20 17.19
CA SER A 131 15.20 -0.46 18.44
C SER A 131 13.99 -1.37 18.23
N VAL A 132 14.19 -2.67 18.46
CA VAL A 132 13.12 -3.67 18.50
C VAL A 132 12.64 -3.77 19.93
N THR A 133 11.50 -3.20 20.26
CA THR A 133 10.80 -3.56 21.48
C THR A 133 9.82 -4.68 21.13
N THR A 134 10.18 -5.89 21.47
CA THR A 134 9.23 -7.03 21.48
C THR A 134 8.26 -6.79 22.63
N THR A 135 7.09 -6.25 22.32
CA THR A 135 6.04 -6.10 23.34
C THR A 135 5.28 -7.42 23.41
N THR A 136 5.69 -8.26 24.33
CA THR A 136 4.86 -9.36 24.83
C THR A 136 3.67 -8.73 25.54
N SER A 137 2.47 -8.97 25.05
CA SER A 137 1.23 -8.49 25.67
C SER A 137 1.02 -9.18 27.01
N THR A 138 1.43 -8.57 28.10
CA THR A 138 0.91 -8.88 29.43
C THR A 138 -0.08 -7.82 29.81
N THR A 139 -1.33 -8.23 29.91
CA THR A 139 -2.44 -7.47 30.46
C THR A 139 -2.10 -7.05 31.90
N SER A 140 -1.93 -5.77 32.14
CA SER A 140 -1.89 -5.23 33.51
C SER A 140 -2.73 -3.95 33.54
N THR A 141 -3.88 -4.07 34.12
CA THR A 141 -4.80 -2.99 34.51
C THR A 141 -4.08 -2.05 35.47
N LYS A 142 -3.90 -0.79 35.08
CA LYS A 142 -3.63 0.29 36.03
C LYS A 142 -4.38 1.55 35.62
N THR A 143 -5.39 1.85 36.40
CA THR A 143 -6.18 3.07 36.36
C THR A 143 -5.31 4.23 36.79
N THR A 144 -5.12 5.21 35.91
CA THR A 144 -4.76 6.58 36.30
C THR A 144 -5.55 7.55 35.44
N THR A 145 -6.36 8.32 36.09
CA THR A 145 -7.19 9.39 35.55
C THR A 145 -6.31 10.49 34.99
N SER A 146 -6.30 10.63 33.67
CA SER A 146 -5.74 11.80 32.97
C SER A 146 -6.77 12.21 31.91
N THR A 147 -7.04 13.50 31.86
CA THR A 147 -7.95 14.15 30.90
C THR A 147 -7.58 13.70 29.49
N ALA A 148 -8.41 12.86 28.87
CA ALA A 148 -8.11 12.23 27.59
C ALA A 148 -8.09 13.29 26.48
N PRO A 149 -7.01 13.37 25.67
CA PRO A 149 -7.10 13.97 24.34
C PRO A 149 -8.18 13.25 23.54
N GLY A 150 -8.90 13.96 22.69
CA GLY A 150 -9.90 13.35 21.80
C GLY A 150 -9.27 12.20 20.98
N PRO A 151 -10.09 11.36 20.34
CA PRO A 151 -9.60 10.23 19.58
C PRO A 151 -8.60 10.69 18.51
N THR A 152 -7.42 10.10 18.51
CA THR A 152 -6.35 10.37 17.55
C THR A 152 -6.16 9.19 16.63
N GLN A 153 -5.77 9.46 15.39
CA GLN A 153 -5.39 8.44 14.43
C GLN A 153 -3.95 7.99 14.64
N THR A 154 -3.72 6.72 14.48
CA THR A 154 -2.38 6.13 14.50
C THR A 154 -1.61 6.45 13.21
N HIS A 155 -0.35 6.08 13.15
CA HIS A 155 0.44 6.16 11.93
C HIS A 155 -0.27 5.46 10.76
N TYR A 156 -0.30 6.10 9.61
CA TYR A 156 -1.04 5.71 8.41
C TYR A 156 -2.57 5.73 8.54
N GLY A 157 -3.14 6.07 9.68
CA GLY A 157 -4.59 6.26 9.81
C GLY A 157 -5.06 7.46 9.00
N GLN A 158 -6.26 7.35 8.42
CA GLN A 158 -6.87 8.49 7.73
C GLN A 158 -7.24 9.57 8.75
N CYS A 159 -6.85 10.82 8.46
CA CYS A 159 -7.07 11.95 9.35
C CYS A 159 -7.77 13.13 8.68
N GLY A 160 -8.23 12.96 7.44
CA GLY A 160 -8.95 14.01 6.71
C GLY A 160 -9.28 13.59 5.29
N GLY A 161 -9.87 14.52 4.56
CA GLY A 161 -10.34 14.36 3.19
C GLY A 161 -11.82 14.74 3.07
N GLN A 162 -12.28 14.99 1.85
CA GLN A 162 -13.67 15.37 1.61
C GLN A 162 -14.62 14.23 2.04
N GLY A 163 -15.58 14.54 2.92
CA GLY A 163 -16.51 13.56 3.47
C GLY A 163 -15.99 12.77 4.68
N TRP A 164 -14.76 13.03 5.15
CA TRP A 164 -14.22 12.36 6.33
C TRP A 164 -14.93 12.82 7.61
N THR A 165 -15.43 11.86 8.40
CA THR A 165 -16.13 12.10 9.68
C THR A 165 -15.40 11.55 10.90
N GLY A 166 -14.25 10.89 10.69
CA GLY A 166 -13.44 10.32 11.76
C GLY A 166 -12.48 11.34 12.42
N PRO A 167 -11.59 10.88 13.32
CA PRO A 167 -10.61 11.75 13.98
C PRO A 167 -9.69 12.45 12.97
N THR A 168 -9.43 13.74 13.24
CA THR A 168 -8.55 14.57 12.39
C THR A 168 -7.18 14.80 12.99
N ALA A 169 -6.98 14.43 14.26
CA ALA A 169 -5.71 14.51 14.95
C ALA A 169 -4.92 13.22 14.81
N CYS A 170 -3.62 13.32 14.68
CA CYS A 170 -2.70 12.19 14.65
C CYS A 170 -2.00 12.02 16.01
N ALA A 171 -1.75 10.78 16.39
CA ALA A 171 -0.89 10.47 17.53
C ALA A 171 0.54 10.97 17.25
N SER A 172 1.18 11.60 18.24
CA SER A 172 2.58 12.02 18.12
C SER A 172 3.48 10.80 17.84
N PRO A 173 4.48 10.91 16.95
CA PRO A 173 5.04 12.13 16.32
C PRO A 173 4.42 12.46 14.93
N TYR A 174 3.32 11.86 14.55
CA TYR A 174 2.73 11.98 13.22
C TYR A 174 1.93 13.26 13.04
N THR A 175 1.90 13.75 11.80
CA THR A 175 1.09 14.87 11.36
C THR A 175 0.12 14.45 10.27
N CYS A 176 -1.05 15.07 10.23
CA CYS A 176 -2.02 14.81 9.18
C CYS A 176 -1.55 15.47 7.88
N GLN A 177 -1.16 14.67 6.90
CA GLN A 177 -0.71 15.15 5.60
C GLN A 177 -1.78 14.91 4.54
N VAL A 178 -2.08 15.94 3.76
CA VAL A 178 -3.04 15.86 2.65
C VAL A 178 -2.36 15.15 1.48
N LEU A 179 -2.88 13.99 1.10
CA LEU A 179 -2.38 13.23 -0.06
C LEU A 179 -3.19 13.53 -1.32
N ASN A 180 -4.48 13.79 -1.16
CA ASN A 180 -5.37 14.24 -2.22
C ASN A 180 -6.63 14.89 -1.59
N PRO A 181 -7.56 15.50 -2.39
CA PRO A 181 -8.75 16.15 -1.86
C PRO A 181 -9.66 15.25 -1.00
N TRP A 182 -9.60 13.94 -1.20
CA TRP A 182 -10.48 12.97 -0.55
C TRP A 182 -9.80 12.21 0.59
N TYR A 183 -8.47 12.35 0.73
CA TYR A 183 -7.71 11.53 1.67
C TYR A 183 -6.50 12.26 2.25
N SER A 184 -6.48 12.34 3.58
CA SER A 184 -5.32 12.78 4.36
C SER A 184 -4.91 11.67 5.32
N GLN A 185 -3.62 11.53 5.57
CA GLN A 185 -3.06 10.42 6.33
C GLN A 185 -2.08 10.91 7.38
N CYS A 186 -2.01 10.23 8.51
CA CYS A 186 -1.04 10.48 9.56
C CYS A 186 0.33 9.92 9.15
N LEU A 187 1.26 10.81 8.83
CA LEU A 187 2.62 10.49 8.39
C LEU A 187 3.65 11.23 9.23
N TYR A 188 4.92 10.82 9.13
CA TYR A 188 6.01 11.61 9.70
C TYR A 188 6.06 13.00 9.05
N PRO A 189 6.39 14.06 9.84
CA PRO A 189 6.54 15.41 9.32
C PRO A 189 7.59 15.53 8.21
#